data_a8ad353c459b8309a82fd7f4bdc9fe14
#
_entry.id   a8ad353c459b8309a82fd7f4bdc9fe14
#
_cell.length_a   1.000
_cell.length_b   1.000
_cell.length_c   1.000
_cell.angle_alpha   90.00
_cell.angle_beta   90.00
_cell.angle_gamma   90.00
#
_symmetry.space_group_name_H-M   'P 1'
#
loop_
_entity.id
_entity.type
_entity.pdbx_description
1 polymer ?
#
loop_
_entity_poly.entity_id
_entity_poly.type
_entity_poly.pdbx_seq_one_letter_code
_entity_poly.pdbx_strand_id
1 'polypeptide(L)'
;MARAGSRPDRNPQEARPRCRRAALQEAWRDRGGEDQAARLAKALGYHGAYGGGTFLGEDWGTGSGLLSRWPIEHHEYREFPASAPDRWGGSALFGRIAGPRGTLSAFSAALDWPPHASAVRQASVRHLVSFALDVAGPAFPTVICGDFNAPPDSDELRMLTGRAETAAPGFALFDAWEMAGNGSGHTWTRHNPWAAPALLPDKRIDYILVGQPRRGGAGHVVGCALAGTEPVDDVVPSDHYAVVADLRY
;
A
#
# COMPACT_ATOMS: atom_id res chain seq x y z
N MET A 1 13.24 -32.11 39.65
CA MET A 1 14.26 -31.82 38.62
C MET A 1 13.58 -31.91 37.25
N ALA A 2 13.15 -30.76 36.71
CA ALA A 2 12.55 -30.70 35.36
C ALA A 2 13.63 -30.30 34.38
N ARG A 3 13.85 -31.13 33.34
CA ARG A 3 14.79 -30.85 32.27
C ARG A 3 14.26 -29.74 31.38
N ALA A 4 15.02 -28.64 31.26
CA ALA A 4 14.79 -27.59 30.29
C ALA A 4 15.02 -28.17 28.89
N GLY A 5 13.94 -28.24 28.10
CA GLY A 5 14.03 -28.59 26.68
C GLY A 5 14.62 -27.41 25.91
N SER A 6 15.78 -27.60 25.31
CA SER A 6 16.41 -26.68 24.39
C SER A 6 15.49 -26.47 23.18
N ARG A 7 15.12 -25.21 22.90
CA ARG A 7 14.49 -24.83 21.63
C ARG A 7 15.47 -25.12 20.49
N PRO A 8 15.03 -25.74 19.39
CA PRO A 8 15.91 -25.91 18.24
C PRO A 8 16.28 -24.54 17.67
N ASP A 9 17.59 -24.32 17.46
CA ASP A 9 18.13 -23.17 16.76
C ASP A 9 17.46 -23.05 15.39
N ARG A 10 16.71 -21.98 15.17
CA ARG A 10 16.16 -21.67 13.85
C ARG A 10 17.30 -21.23 12.95
N ASN A 11 17.57 -21.99 11.90
CA ASN A 11 18.52 -21.66 10.86
C ASN A 11 18.17 -20.28 10.26
N PRO A 12 19.08 -19.27 10.30
CA PRO A 12 18.83 -17.94 9.74
C PRO A 12 18.50 -17.93 8.25
N GLN A 13 18.82 -18.98 7.51
CA GLN A 13 18.53 -19.12 6.08
C GLN A 13 17.08 -19.52 5.76
N GLU A 14 16.24 -19.85 6.76
CA GLU A 14 14.83 -20.23 6.54
C GLU A 14 13.82 -19.10 6.73
N ALA A 15 14.24 -17.90 7.09
CA ALA A 15 13.35 -16.73 7.19
C ALA A 15 13.02 -16.17 5.79
N ARG A 16 12.29 -16.94 4.97
CA ARG A 16 11.69 -16.41 3.75
C ARG A 16 10.69 -15.32 4.15
N PRO A 17 10.73 -14.13 3.51
CA PRO A 17 9.78 -13.07 3.80
C PRO A 17 8.36 -13.62 3.72
N ARG A 18 7.56 -13.39 4.77
CA ARG A 18 6.15 -13.85 4.81
C ARG A 18 5.30 -13.07 3.82
N CYS A 19 5.63 -11.79 3.58
CA CYS A 19 4.96 -10.95 2.61
C CYS A 19 5.23 -11.47 1.19
N ARG A 20 4.17 -11.68 0.42
CA ARG A 20 4.26 -12.17 -0.96
C ARG A 20 4.16 -11.05 -1.99
N ARG A 21 3.70 -9.88 -1.58
CA ARG A 21 3.53 -8.66 -2.37
C ARG A 21 3.67 -7.47 -1.45
N ALA A 22 4.23 -6.39 -1.94
CA ALA A 22 4.28 -5.12 -1.24
C ALA A 22 3.98 -3.97 -2.20
N ALA A 23 3.29 -2.95 -1.71
CA ALA A 23 3.10 -1.66 -2.33
C ALA A 23 3.95 -0.65 -1.57
N LEU A 24 4.66 0.19 -2.29
CA LEU A 24 5.53 1.23 -1.76
C LEU A 24 4.99 2.58 -2.24
N GLN A 25 4.80 3.50 -1.31
CA GLN A 25 4.51 4.89 -1.59
C GLN A 25 5.79 5.69 -1.38
N GLU A 26 5.91 6.82 -2.06
CA GLU A 26 7.11 7.68 -2.02
C GLU A 26 8.43 6.92 -2.27
N ALA A 27 8.35 5.83 -3.05
CA ALA A 27 9.53 5.08 -3.45
C ALA A 27 10.49 5.99 -4.23
N TRP A 28 11.74 6.04 -3.80
CA TRP A 28 12.73 6.89 -4.45
C TRP A 28 13.21 6.31 -5.79
N ARG A 29 13.63 7.22 -6.69
CA ARG A 29 14.38 6.93 -7.90
C ARG A 29 15.45 7.98 -8.11
N ASP A 30 16.67 7.56 -8.42
CA ASP A 30 17.75 8.48 -8.76
C ASP A 30 17.76 8.83 -10.27
N ARG A 31 18.59 9.80 -10.65
CA ARG A 31 18.75 10.17 -12.07
C ARG A 31 19.49 9.13 -12.92
N GLY A 32 20.21 8.21 -12.28
CA GLY A 32 20.85 7.07 -12.93
C GLY A 32 19.86 5.96 -13.33
N GLY A 33 18.61 6.08 -12.86
CA GLY A 33 17.53 5.13 -13.13
C GLY A 33 17.45 3.99 -12.13
N GLU A 34 18.26 3.98 -11.08
CA GLU A 34 18.08 3.07 -9.94
C GLU A 34 16.87 3.51 -9.13
N ASP A 35 15.99 2.57 -8.79
CA ASP A 35 14.81 2.81 -7.98
C ASP A 35 14.70 1.83 -6.79
N GLN A 36 13.97 2.26 -5.77
CA GLN A 36 13.81 1.49 -4.53
C GLN A 36 13.10 0.16 -4.76
N ALA A 37 12.11 0.10 -5.65
CA ALA A 37 11.38 -1.13 -5.93
C ALA A 37 12.30 -2.17 -6.58
N ALA A 38 13.11 -1.78 -7.57
CA ALA A 38 14.09 -2.66 -8.21
C ALA A 38 15.15 -3.16 -7.21
N ARG A 39 15.66 -2.26 -6.36
CA ARG A 39 16.65 -2.60 -5.33
C ARG A 39 16.12 -3.62 -4.33
N LEU A 40 14.91 -3.39 -3.79
CA LEU A 40 14.27 -4.31 -2.84
C LEU A 40 13.89 -5.63 -3.52
N ALA A 41 13.37 -5.59 -4.76
CA ALA A 41 13.04 -6.79 -5.51
C ALA A 41 14.26 -7.69 -5.69
N LYS A 42 15.41 -7.10 -6.08
CA LYS A 42 16.67 -7.83 -6.20
C LYS A 42 17.13 -8.47 -4.89
N ALA A 43 17.05 -7.71 -3.78
CA ALA A 43 17.44 -8.21 -2.45
C ALA A 43 16.56 -9.36 -1.96
N LEU A 44 15.27 -9.35 -2.30
CA LEU A 44 14.29 -10.33 -1.87
C LEU A 44 14.12 -11.51 -2.84
N GLY A 45 14.70 -11.45 -4.05
CA GLY A 45 14.43 -12.39 -5.13
C GLY A 45 12.98 -12.28 -5.64
N TYR A 46 12.45 -11.07 -5.71
CA TYR A 46 11.11 -10.72 -6.17
C TYR A 46 11.15 -10.04 -7.54
N HIS A 47 9.99 -9.88 -8.15
CA HIS A 47 9.76 -8.98 -9.27
C HIS A 47 9.36 -7.60 -8.74
N GLY A 48 9.86 -6.53 -9.37
CA GLY A 48 9.56 -5.15 -9.02
C GLY A 48 9.01 -4.39 -10.21
N ALA A 49 8.13 -3.42 -9.93
CA ALA A 49 7.71 -2.39 -10.87
C ALA A 49 7.74 -1.04 -10.16
N TYR A 50 8.12 0.00 -10.89
CA TYR A 50 8.17 1.38 -10.42
C TYR A 50 7.40 2.27 -11.40
N GLY A 51 6.66 3.23 -10.87
CA GLY A 51 6.01 4.30 -11.62
C GLY A 51 6.18 5.61 -10.88
N GLY A 52 6.50 6.65 -11.62
CA GLY A 52 6.73 7.98 -11.08
C GLY A 52 7.75 8.76 -11.90
N GLY A 53 7.86 10.05 -11.63
CA GLY A 53 8.74 10.95 -12.38
C GLY A 53 8.90 12.31 -11.71
N THR A 54 8.24 12.54 -10.59
CA THR A 54 8.35 13.82 -9.88
C THR A 54 9.69 13.87 -9.17
N PHE A 55 10.62 14.67 -9.69
CA PHE A 55 11.88 14.94 -9.03
C PHE A 55 11.71 16.05 -7.98
N LEU A 56 12.08 15.76 -6.75
CA LEU A 56 12.04 16.69 -5.61
C LEU A 56 13.34 17.46 -5.44
N GLY A 57 14.24 17.39 -6.40
CA GLY A 57 15.54 18.03 -6.41
C GLY A 57 16.35 17.65 -7.63
N GLU A 58 17.68 17.89 -7.59
CA GLU A 58 18.55 17.60 -8.72
C GLU A 58 18.85 16.10 -8.86
N ASP A 59 18.86 15.35 -7.75
CA ASP A 59 19.44 14.01 -7.72
C ASP A 59 18.42 12.86 -7.62
N TRP A 60 17.23 13.10 -7.06
CA TRP A 60 16.26 12.04 -6.80
C TRP A 60 14.81 12.51 -6.93
N GLY A 61 13.94 11.57 -7.18
CA GLY A 61 12.49 11.77 -7.26
C GLY A 61 11.73 10.69 -6.52
N THR A 62 10.43 10.86 -6.42
CA THR A 62 9.51 9.92 -5.78
C THR A 62 8.49 9.36 -6.75
N GLY A 63 7.98 8.19 -6.41
CA GLY A 63 6.92 7.50 -7.13
C GLY A 63 6.31 6.39 -6.30
N SER A 64 5.65 5.47 -6.97
CA SER A 64 5.07 4.28 -6.39
C SER A 64 5.81 3.02 -6.82
N GLY A 65 5.94 2.04 -5.92
CA GLY A 65 6.55 0.75 -6.21
C GLY A 65 5.59 -0.42 -5.96
N LEU A 66 5.77 -1.49 -6.71
CA LEU A 66 5.14 -2.78 -6.46
C LEU A 66 6.20 -3.87 -6.44
N LEU A 67 6.12 -4.75 -5.44
CA LEU A 67 6.95 -5.95 -5.33
C LEU A 67 6.06 -7.18 -5.32
N SER A 68 6.49 -8.26 -5.99
CA SER A 68 5.77 -9.52 -6.02
C SER A 68 6.71 -10.72 -6.11
N ARG A 69 6.39 -11.80 -5.40
CA ARG A 69 7.04 -13.11 -5.60
C ARG A 69 6.73 -13.73 -6.96
N TRP A 70 5.68 -13.29 -7.61
CA TRP A 70 5.24 -13.76 -8.91
C TRP A 70 5.49 -12.70 -9.98
N PRO A 71 5.67 -13.08 -11.24
CA PRO A 71 5.91 -12.13 -12.32
C PRO A 71 4.86 -11.02 -12.37
N ILE A 72 5.31 -9.78 -12.54
CA ILE A 72 4.48 -8.63 -12.89
C ILE A 72 4.51 -8.55 -14.41
N GLU A 73 3.43 -9.05 -15.07
CA GLU A 73 3.36 -9.17 -16.54
C GLU A 73 3.11 -7.84 -17.22
N HIS A 74 2.46 -6.92 -16.51
CA HIS A 74 2.16 -5.58 -17.00
C HIS A 74 2.06 -4.63 -15.82
N HIS A 75 2.48 -3.41 -16.00
CA HIS A 75 2.26 -2.32 -15.06
C HIS A 75 1.97 -1.02 -15.81
N GLU A 76 1.20 -0.13 -15.18
CA GLU A 76 0.83 1.18 -15.68
C GLU A 76 0.79 2.17 -14.51
N TYR A 77 1.32 3.36 -14.72
CA TYR A 77 1.33 4.45 -13.74
C TYR A 77 0.48 5.62 -14.23
N ARG A 78 -0.35 6.17 -13.35
CA ARG A 78 -1.13 7.38 -13.63
C ARG A 78 -0.95 8.38 -12.50
N GLU A 79 -0.67 9.62 -12.88
CA GLU A 79 -0.78 10.78 -11.99
C GLU A 79 -2.20 11.30 -12.01
N PHE A 80 -2.64 11.81 -10.85
CA PHE A 80 -3.97 12.39 -10.71
C PHE A 80 -3.88 13.92 -10.75
N PRO A 81 -4.95 14.61 -11.22
CA PRO A 81 -4.96 16.06 -11.31
C PRO A 81 -4.72 16.72 -9.95
N ALA A 82 -3.79 17.66 -9.92
CA ALA A 82 -3.52 18.49 -8.75
C ALA A 82 -4.48 19.67 -8.67
N SER A 83 -4.59 20.28 -7.49
CA SER A 83 -5.39 21.49 -7.26
C SER A 83 -4.76 22.76 -7.84
N ALA A 84 -3.44 22.74 -8.11
CA ALA A 84 -2.68 23.84 -8.68
C ALA A 84 -1.47 23.27 -9.45
N PRO A 85 -0.89 24.03 -10.41
CA PRO A 85 0.20 23.55 -11.25
C PRO A 85 1.49 23.18 -10.50
N ASP A 86 1.71 23.76 -9.33
CA ASP A 86 2.87 23.52 -8.45
C ASP A 86 2.58 22.47 -7.35
N ARG A 87 1.43 21.81 -7.43
CA ARG A 87 0.98 20.81 -6.47
C ARG A 87 0.94 19.42 -7.10
N TRP A 88 1.12 18.42 -6.26
CA TRP A 88 0.91 17.03 -6.64
C TRP A 88 -0.48 16.58 -6.20
N GLY A 89 -1.26 15.99 -7.09
CA GLY A 89 -2.64 15.56 -6.80
C GLY A 89 -2.75 14.14 -6.28
N GLY A 90 -1.68 13.37 -6.38
CA GLY A 90 -1.66 11.94 -6.09
C GLY A 90 -1.33 11.11 -7.33
N SER A 91 -1.17 9.82 -7.13
CA SER A 91 -0.87 8.88 -8.21
C SER A 91 -1.23 7.45 -7.84
N ALA A 92 -1.24 6.55 -8.82
CA ALA A 92 -1.28 5.13 -8.59
C ALA A 92 -0.46 4.35 -9.63
N LEU A 93 0.21 3.31 -9.15
CA LEU A 93 0.85 2.28 -9.96
C LEU A 93 0.00 1.01 -9.91
N PHE A 94 -0.46 0.56 -11.06
CA PHE A 94 -1.11 -0.74 -11.26
C PHE A 94 -0.08 -1.80 -11.60
N GLY A 95 -0.28 -3.03 -11.12
CA GLY A 95 0.45 -4.22 -11.52
C GLY A 95 -0.47 -5.41 -11.75
N ARG A 96 -0.33 -6.03 -12.93
CA ARG A 96 -0.94 -7.33 -13.25
C ARG A 96 0.04 -8.43 -12.92
N ILE A 97 -0.29 -9.20 -11.89
CA ILE A 97 0.61 -10.20 -11.31
C ILE A 97 0.12 -11.60 -11.68
N ALA A 98 1.02 -12.41 -12.27
CA ALA A 98 0.76 -13.81 -12.61
C ALA A 98 0.81 -14.70 -11.36
N GLY A 99 -0.26 -14.69 -10.57
CA GLY A 99 -0.35 -15.51 -9.36
C GLY A 99 -0.60 -16.98 -9.65
N PRO A 100 -0.31 -17.89 -8.70
CA PRO A 100 -0.39 -19.35 -8.92
C PRO A 100 -1.82 -19.88 -9.11
N ARG A 101 -2.85 -19.08 -8.84
CA ARG A 101 -4.26 -19.43 -9.02
C ARG A 101 -5.00 -18.46 -9.93
N GLY A 102 -4.26 -17.72 -10.75
CA GLY A 102 -4.79 -16.72 -11.67
C GLY A 102 -4.23 -15.33 -11.44
N THR A 103 -4.60 -14.42 -12.31
CA THR A 103 -4.11 -13.05 -12.33
C THR A 103 -4.64 -12.25 -11.15
N LEU A 104 -3.75 -11.46 -10.55
CA LEU A 104 -4.03 -10.52 -9.47
C LEU A 104 -3.86 -9.10 -9.97
N SER A 105 -4.80 -8.22 -9.65
CA SER A 105 -4.72 -6.78 -9.90
C SER A 105 -4.37 -6.09 -8.61
N ALA A 106 -3.18 -5.50 -8.54
CA ALA A 106 -2.69 -4.78 -7.36
C ALA A 106 -2.35 -3.33 -7.72
N PHE A 107 -2.65 -2.42 -6.80
CA PHE A 107 -2.34 -1.01 -6.92
C PHE A 107 -1.51 -0.55 -5.73
N SER A 108 -0.55 0.35 -5.99
CA SER A 108 0.11 1.20 -5.01
C SER A 108 -0.33 2.63 -5.28
N ALA A 109 -1.09 3.23 -4.37
CA ALA A 109 -1.64 4.56 -4.50
C ALA A 109 -1.09 5.50 -3.43
N ALA A 110 -0.94 6.78 -3.77
CA ALA A 110 -0.65 7.83 -2.81
C ALA A 110 -1.50 9.06 -3.16
N LEU A 111 -2.13 9.67 -2.17
CA LEU A 111 -2.96 10.86 -2.35
C LEU A 111 -2.32 12.08 -1.70
N ASP A 112 -2.77 13.27 -2.11
CA ASP A 112 -2.26 14.55 -1.63
C ASP A 112 -2.33 14.66 -0.10
N TRP A 113 -1.26 15.14 0.53
CA TRP A 113 -1.07 15.07 1.98
C TRP A 113 -1.73 16.20 2.81
N PRO A 114 -1.92 17.46 2.33
CA PRO A 114 -2.39 18.54 3.18
C PRO A 114 -3.75 18.25 3.82
N PRO A 115 -3.93 18.52 5.11
CA PRO A 115 -5.20 18.23 5.80
C PRO A 115 -6.42 18.88 5.16
N HIS A 116 -6.26 20.07 4.56
CA HIS A 116 -7.34 20.82 3.90
C HIS A 116 -7.60 20.36 2.45
N ALA A 117 -6.84 19.38 1.91
CA ALA A 117 -6.94 18.96 0.51
C ALA A 117 -7.98 17.86 0.26
N SER A 118 -8.99 17.68 1.11
CA SER A 118 -9.99 16.61 0.97
C SER A 118 -10.68 16.65 -0.40
N ALA A 119 -11.04 17.81 -0.92
CA ALA A 119 -11.67 17.91 -2.25
C ALA A 119 -10.75 17.39 -3.37
N VAL A 120 -9.44 17.63 -3.28
CA VAL A 120 -8.43 17.11 -4.22
C VAL A 120 -8.35 15.60 -4.11
N ARG A 121 -8.23 15.07 -2.89
CA ARG A 121 -8.19 13.62 -2.65
C ARG A 121 -9.46 12.92 -3.12
N GLN A 122 -10.65 13.51 -2.92
CA GLN A 122 -11.91 12.97 -3.46
C GLN A 122 -11.91 12.91 -5.00
N ALA A 123 -11.36 13.93 -5.67
CA ALA A 123 -11.17 13.89 -7.12
C ALA A 123 -10.20 12.78 -7.51
N SER A 124 -9.08 12.65 -6.79
CA SER A 124 -8.09 11.59 -7.01
C SER A 124 -8.67 10.19 -6.78
N VAL A 125 -9.55 10.02 -5.79
CA VAL A 125 -10.31 8.76 -5.58
C VAL A 125 -11.15 8.41 -6.81
N ARG A 126 -11.82 9.37 -7.45
CA ARG A 126 -12.58 9.11 -8.69
C ARG A 126 -11.66 8.68 -9.84
N HIS A 127 -10.50 9.30 -9.98
CA HIS A 127 -9.50 8.89 -10.97
C HIS A 127 -8.93 7.50 -10.68
N LEU A 128 -8.62 7.20 -9.42
CA LEU A 128 -8.15 5.89 -8.98
C LEU A 128 -9.17 4.79 -9.28
N VAL A 129 -10.46 5.03 -8.99
CA VAL A 129 -11.54 4.06 -9.28
C VAL A 129 -11.73 3.89 -10.79
N SER A 130 -11.71 4.98 -11.58
CA SER A 130 -11.75 4.89 -13.04
C SER A 130 -10.57 4.07 -13.57
N PHE A 131 -9.38 4.33 -13.07
CA PHE A 131 -8.19 3.58 -13.43
C PHE A 131 -8.33 2.08 -13.09
N ALA A 132 -8.83 1.77 -11.89
CA ALA A 132 -9.04 0.39 -11.50
C ALA A 132 -10.07 -0.33 -12.39
N LEU A 133 -11.15 0.33 -12.78
CA LEU A 133 -12.17 -0.21 -13.69
C LEU A 133 -11.62 -0.44 -15.10
N ASP A 134 -10.72 0.43 -15.57
CA ASP A 134 -10.11 0.31 -16.91
C ASP A 134 -9.19 -0.93 -17.03
N VAL A 135 -8.41 -1.24 -15.97
CA VAL A 135 -7.29 -2.18 -16.10
C VAL A 135 -7.41 -3.45 -15.27
N ALA A 136 -8.27 -3.47 -14.24
CA ALA A 136 -8.39 -4.62 -13.35
C ALA A 136 -9.08 -5.79 -14.04
N GLY A 137 -8.45 -6.96 -13.94
CA GLY A 137 -9.03 -8.21 -14.47
C GLY A 137 -10.05 -8.83 -13.51
N PRO A 138 -10.90 -9.74 -14.00
CA PRO A 138 -11.98 -10.36 -13.23
C PRO A 138 -11.55 -11.52 -12.32
N ALA A 139 -10.32 -12.00 -12.41
CA ALA A 139 -9.93 -13.28 -11.81
C ALA A 139 -9.86 -13.26 -10.28
N PHE A 140 -9.28 -12.22 -9.69
CA PHE A 140 -9.21 -12.02 -8.25
C PHE A 140 -9.76 -10.62 -7.90
N PRO A 141 -10.33 -10.40 -6.70
CA PRO A 141 -10.72 -9.06 -6.27
C PRO A 141 -9.56 -8.07 -6.34
N THR A 142 -9.82 -6.89 -6.86
CA THR A 142 -8.83 -5.80 -6.93
C THR A 142 -8.31 -5.48 -5.53
N VAL A 143 -7.00 -5.30 -5.40
CA VAL A 143 -6.36 -4.89 -4.16
C VAL A 143 -5.72 -3.53 -4.39
N ILE A 144 -6.13 -2.54 -3.61
CA ILE A 144 -5.55 -1.19 -3.63
C ILE A 144 -4.88 -0.95 -2.28
N CYS A 145 -3.56 -0.77 -2.32
CA CYS A 145 -2.77 -0.43 -1.14
C CYS A 145 -2.26 0.99 -1.27
N GLY A 146 -2.06 1.67 -0.15
CA GLY A 146 -1.40 2.96 -0.23
C GLY A 146 -1.63 3.90 0.95
N ASP A 147 -0.96 5.05 0.86
CA ASP A 147 -1.19 6.21 1.70
C ASP A 147 -2.27 7.10 1.08
N PHE A 148 -3.43 7.13 1.72
CA PHE A 148 -4.55 7.97 1.29
C PHE A 148 -4.55 9.35 1.96
N ASN A 149 -3.64 9.59 2.89
CA ASN A 149 -3.54 10.82 3.66
C ASN A 149 -4.87 11.29 4.28
N ALA A 150 -5.76 10.34 4.54
CA ALA A 150 -7.13 10.56 4.97
C ALA A 150 -7.54 9.52 6.02
N PRO A 151 -8.13 9.90 7.16
CA PRO A 151 -8.58 8.95 8.18
C PRO A 151 -9.82 8.15 7.72
N PRO A 152 -10.17 7.04 8.42
CA PRO A 152 -11.23 6.12 7.98
C PRO A 152 -12.64 6.73 7.86
N ASP A 153 -12.90 7.79 8.60
CA ASP A 153 -14.18 8.52 8.63
C ASP A 153 -14.24 9.67 7.60
N SER A 154 -13.16 9.89 6.84
CA SER A 154 -13.10 10.89 5.77
C SER A 154 -13.99 10.53 4.59
N ASP A 155 -14.40 11.53 3.82
CA ASP A 155 -15.23 11.32 2.63
C ASP A 155 -14.52 10.47 1.58
N GLU A 156 -13.22 10.60 1.43
CA GLU A 156 -12.38 9.79 0.53
C GLU A 156 -12.55 8.30 0.80
N LEU A 157 -12.42 7.89 2.05
CA LEU A 157 -12.55 6.50 2.45
C LEU A 157 -14.01 6.03 2.42
N ARG A 158 -14.94 6.90 2.80
CA ARG A 158 -16.39 6.61 2.73
C ARG A 158 -16.85 6.38 1.29
N MET A 159 -16.33 7.15 0.31
CA MET A 159 -16.59 6.94 -1.12
C MET A 159 -16.06 5.59 -1.61
N LEU A 160 -14.89 5.17 -1.16
CA LEU A 160 -14.27 3.90 -1.55
C LEU A 160 -14.95 2.69 -0.89
N THR A 161 -15.47 2.87 0.34
CA THR A 161 -16.05 1.77 1.13
C THR A 161 -17.58 1.68 1.05
N GLY A 162 -18.22 2.50 0.21
CA GLY A 162 -19.68 2.49 0.03
C GLY A 162 -20.46 3.11 1.17
N ARG A 163 -19.83 3.90 2.03
CA ARG A 163 -20.47 4.63 3.15
C ARG A 163 -20.88 6.06 2.79
N ALA A 164 -20.59 6.49 1.59
CA ALA A 164 -21.05 7.70 0.94
C ALA A 164 -21.37 7.40 -0.53
N GLU A 165 -21.75 8.42 -1.31
CA GLU A 165 -21.87 8.25 -2.76
C GLU A 165 -20.54 7.72 -3.31
N THR A 166 -20.58 6.53 -3.94
CA THR A 166 -19.39 5.85 -4.44
C THR A 166 -18.79 6.57 -5.64
N ALA A 167 -17.49 6.46 -5.82
CA ALA A 167 -16.75 7.09 -6.93
C ALA A 167 -17.19 6.58 -8.31
N ALA A 168 -17.76 5.36 -8.39
CA ALA A 168 -18.44 4.81 -9.57
C ALA A 168 -19.56 3.86 -9.15
N PRO A 169 -20.66 3.77 -9.92
CA PRO A 169 -21.75 2.85 -9.63
C PRO A 169 -21.28 1.40 -9.50
N GLY A 170 -21.67 0.75 -8.42
CA GLY A 170 -21.34 -0.65 -8.16
C GLY A 170 -19.91 -0.94 -7.74
N PHE A 171 -19.07 0.09 -7.55
CA PHE A 171 -17.71 -0.07 -7.06
C PHE A 171 -17.64 0.22 -5.56
N ALA A 172 -17.23 -0.78 -4.78
CA ALA A 172 -16.91 -0.62 -3.36
C ALA A 172 -15.80 -1.58 -2.96
N LEU A 173 -14.99 -1.15 -2.01
CA LEU A 173 -13.87 -1.90 -1.45
C LEU A 173 -14.09 -2.13 0.05
N PHE A 174 -13.43 -3.13 0.59
CA PHE A 174 -13.45 -3.45 2.01
C PHE A 174 -12.07 -3.14 2.61
N ASP A 175 -12.07 -2.40 3.70
CA ASP A 175 -10.85 -2.09 4.45
C ASP A 175 -10.40 -3.32 5.23
N ALA A 176 -9.18 -3.79 4.94
CA ALA A 176 -8.62 -4.97 5.60
C ALA A 176 -8.46 -4.79 7.11
N TRP A 177 -8.16 -3.57 7.57
CA TRP A 177 -8.06 -3.28 9.00
C TRP A 177 -9.41 -3.41 9.70
N GLU A 178 -10.46 -2.86 9.11
CA GLU A 178 -11.82 -2.98 9.68
C GLU A 178 -12.32 -4.43 9.70
N MET A 179 -11.88 -5.26 8.74
CA MET A 179 -12.29 -6.67 8.67
C MET A 179 -11.55 -7.56 9.67
N ALA A 180 -10.27 -7.34 9.92
CA ALA A 180 -9.43 -8.30 10.64
C ALA A 180 -8.29 -7.66 11.45
N GLY A 181 -8.20 -6.34 11.53
CA GLY A 181 -7.25 -5.63 12.37
C GLY A 181 -7.72 -5.53 13.83
N ASN A 182 -6.83 -5.13 14.71
CA ASN A 182 -7.11 -4.91 16.12
C ASN A 182 -6.60 -3.55 16.60
N GLY A 183 -7.41 -2.85 17.39
CA GLY A 183 -7.08 -1.51 17.90
C GLY A 183 -7.21 -0.41 16.84
N SER A 184 -6.59 0.75 17.09
CA SER A 184 -6.71 1.94 16.25
C SER A 184 -6.04 1.81 14.86
N GLY A 185 -4.98 1.00 14.78
CA GLY A 185 -4.23 0.80 13.54
C GLY A 185 -3.49 2.05 13.04
N HIS A 186 -3.11 2.95 13.92
CA HIS A 186 -2.43 4.18 13.53
C HIS A 186 -1.13 3.85 12.78
N THR A 187 -1.07 4.24 11.53
CA THR A 187 0.10 4.08 10.68
C THR A 187 1.02 5.30 10.76
N TRP A 188 0.45 6.47 11.00
CA TRP A 188 1.14 7.71 11.37
C TRP A 188 0.90 7.99 12.85
N THR A 189 1.96 8.06 13.66
CA THR A 189 1.82 8.22 15.11
C THR A 189 3.01 8.93 15.73
N ARG A 190 2.75 9.69 16.80
CA ARG A 190 3.80 10.36 17.61
C ARG A 190 4.76 9.39 18.30
N HIS A 191 4.44 8.11 18.35
CA HIS A 191 5.36 7.08 18.86
C HIS A 191 6.46 6.74 17.84
N ASN A 192 6.29 7.09 16.57
CA ASN A 192 7.32 6.97 15.56
C ASN A 192 8.22 8.22 15.60
N PRO A 193 9.55 8.06 15.82
CA PRO A 193 10.45 9.20 15.98
C PRO A 193 10.55 10.11 14.76
N TRP A 194 10.26 9.60 13.57
CA TRP A 194 10.26 10.39 12.34
C TRP A 194 8.96 11.19 12.15
N ALA A 195 7.82 10.66 12.61
CA ALA A 195 6.53 11.35 12.55
C ALA A 195 6.32 12.34 13.71
N ALA A 196 6.91 12.06 14.88
CA ALA A 196 6.75 12.87 16.09
C ALA A 196 7.03 14.38 15.91
N PRO A 197 8.06 14.82 15.15
CA PRO A 197 8.35 16.24 14.95
C PRO A 197 7.25 17.03 14.22
N ALA A 198 6.37 16.35 13.47
CA ALA A 198 5.27 17.00 12.76
C ALA A 198 4.16 17.51 13.69
N LEU A 199 4.11 17.03 14.95
CA LEU A 199 3.13 17.40 15.98
C LEU A 199 1.66 17.19 15.54
N LEU A 200 1.43 16.30 14.58
CA LEU A 200 0.09 15.93 14.11
C LEU A 200 -0.54 14.85 14.98
N PRO A 201 -1.88 14.75 15.00
CA PRO A 201 -2.56 13.65 15.69
C PRO A 201 -2.20 12.28 15.11
N ASP A 202 -2.27 11.24 15.94
CA ASP A 202 -2.15 9.87 15.49
C ASP A 202 -3.26 9.52 14.51
N LYS A 203 -2.93 8.87 13.38
CA LYS A 203 -3.85 8.60 12.28
C LYS A 203 -3.60 7.22 11.67
N ARG A 204 -4.65 6.58 11.20
CA ARG A 204 -4.58 5.50 10.22
C ARG A 204 -4.86 6.11 8.86
N ILE A 205 -3.86 6.20 8.01
CA ILE A 205 -3.91 6.82 6.69
C ILE A 205 -3.40 5.91 5.58
N ASP A 206 -2.74 4.80 5.95
CA ASP A 206 -2.33 3.75 5.03
C ASP A 206 -3.32 2.59 5.08
N TYR A 207 -3.67 2.05 3.93
CA TYR A 207 -4.73 1.06 3.78
C TYR A 207 -4.35 -0.08 2.85
N ILE A 208 -4.97 -1.23 3.10
CA ILE A 208 -5.16 -2.31 2.14
C ILE A 208 -6.66 -2.46 1.94
N LEU A 209 -7.13 -2.02 0.78
CA LEU A 209 -8.53 -2.06 0.37
C LEU A 209 -8.73 -3.19 -0.63
N VAL A 210 -9.72 -4.04 -0.41
CA VAL A 210 -9.94 -5.25 -1.20
C VAL A 210 -11.35 -5.24 -1.79
N GLY A 211 -11.48 -5.57 -3.06
CA GLY A 211 -12.78 -5.76 -3.71
C GLY A 211 -13.58 -6.90 -3.08
N GLN A 212 -14.86 -6.97 -3.43
CA GLN A 212 -15.78 -7.97 -2.86
C GLN A 212 -15.21 -9.40 -3.01
N PRO A 213 -15.14 -10.17 -1.92
CA PRO A 213 -14.69 -11.57 -1.96
C PRO A 213 -15.55 -12.41 -2.92
N ARG A 214 -14.88 -13.30 -3.66
CA ARG A 214 -15.54 -14.20 -4.59
C ARG A 214 -16.19 -15.37 -3.86
N ARG A 215 -17.15 -16.04 -4.52
CA ARG A 215 -17.64 -17.35 -4.06
C ARG A 215 -16.46 -18.30 -3.88
N GLY A 216 -16.38 -18.98 -2.72
CA GLY A 216 -15.21 -19.78 -2.35
C GLY A 216 -14.19 -19.03 -1.49
N GLY A 217 -14.36 -17.72 -1.30
CA GLY A 217 -13.65 -16.91 -0.33
C GLY A 217 -12.36 -16.24 -0.84
N ALA A 218 -12.05 -16.33 -2.14
CA ALA A 218 -10.91 -15.59 -2.68
C ALA A 218 -11.10 -14.07 -2.44
N GLY A 219 -10.06 -13.41 -1.91
CA GLY A 219 -10.08 -12.01 -1.48
C GLY A 219 -10.61 -11.77 -0.07
N HIS A 220 -11.09 -12.80 0.64
CA HIS A 220 -11.49 -12.64 2.05
C HIS A 220 -10.27 -12.33 2.92
N VAL A 221 -10.34 -11.26 3.70
CA VAL A 221 -9.30 -10.87 4.66
C VAL A 221 -9.41 -11.76 5.89
N VAL A 222 -8.34 -12.47 6.22
CA VAL A 222 -8.31 -13.40 7.37
C VAL A 222 -7.42 -12.92 8.51
N GLY A 223 -6.63 -11.89 8.28
CA GLY A 223 -5.77 -11.25 9.28
C GLY A 223 -5.28 -9.88 8.77
N CYS A 224 -5.11 -8.94 9.70
CA CYS A 224 -4.49 -7.64 9.41
C CYS A 224 -3.73 -7.15 10.63
N ALA A 225 -2.53 -6.60 10.42
CA ALA A 225 -1.65 -6.12 11.49
C ALA A 225 -0.75 -4.98 10.99
N LEU A 226 -0.18 -4.22 11.94
CA LEU A 226 0.93 -3.32 11.66
C LEU A 226 2.26 -4.10 11.64
N ALA A 227 3.22 -3.57 10.87
CA ALA A 227 4.59 -4.03 10.84
C ALA A 227 5.56 -2.84 10.76
N GLY A 228 6.85 -3.07 11.07
CA GLY A 228 7.84 -2.00 11.12
C GLY A 228 7.64 -1.03 12.29
N THR A 229 6.95 -1.47 13.36
CA THR A 229 6.69 -0.68 14.56
C THR A 229 7.90 -0.62 15.50
N GLU A 230 8.85 -1.52 15.31
CA GLU A 230 10.07 -1.60 16.12
C GLU A 230 11.30 -1.30 15.26
N PRO A 231 12.34 -0.70 15.84
CA PRO A 231 13.61 -0.50 15.16
C PRO A 231 14.23 -1.82 14.67
N VAL A 232 14.95 -1.76 13.57
CA VAL A 232 15.85 -2.81 13.09
C VAL A 232 17.25 -2.24 13.12
N ASP A 233 18.17 -2.85 13.88
CA ASP A 233 19.55 -2.34 14.10
C ASP A 233 19.53 -0.86 14.54
N ASP A 234 18.68 -0.53 15.52
CA ASP A 234 18.44 0.82 16.06
C ASP A 234 17.89 1.86 15.06
N VAL A 235 17.45 1.42 13.87
CA VAL A 235 16.84 2.28 12.85
C VAL A 235 15.35 1.97 12.68
N VAL A 236 14.49 2.98 12.84
CA VAL A 236 13.09 2.88 12.44
C VAL A 236 13.02 3.04 10.91
N PRO A 237 12.44 2.07 10.18
CA PRO A 237 12.61 1.99 8.73
C PRO A 237 11.83 3.03 7.92
N SER A 238 10.80 3.66 8.50
CA SER A 238 9.93 4.65 7.84
C SER A 238 9.25 5.51 8.90
N ASP A 239 8.78 6.67 8.53
CA ASP A 239 7.91 7.54 9.34
C ASP A 239 6.47 7.01 9.41
N HIS A 240 6.08 6.09 8.52
CA HIS A 240 4.84 5.33 8.59
C HIS A 240 5.08 3.89 9.06
N TYR A 241 4.11 3.32 9.77
CA TYR A 241 4.05 1.89 10.01
C TYR A 241 3.35 1.19 8.85
N ALA A 242 3.91 0.07 8.41
CA ALA A 242 3.32 -0.71 7.32
C ALA A 242 2.06 -1.46 7.78
N VAL A 243 1.06 -1.54 6.90
CA VAL A 243 -0.09 -2.43 7.05
C VAL A 243 0.17 -3.74 6.33
N VAL A 244 -0.08 -4.86 6.99
CA VAL A 244 0.05 -6.21 6.44
C VAL A 244 -1.28 -6.92 6.56
N ALA A 245 -1.78 -7.50 5.46
CA ALA A 245 -3.01 -8.28 5.47
C ALA A 245 -2.79 -9.67 4.87
N ASP A 246 -3.42 -10.66 5.48
CA ASP A 246 -3.54 -12.01 4.94
C ASP A 246 -4.88 -12.14 4.19
N LEU A 247 -4.79 -12.41 2.89
CA LEU A 247 -5.94 -12.63 2.03
C LEU A 247 -6.04 -14.10 1.63
N ARG A 248 -7.24 -14.67 1.69
CA ARG A 248 -7.50 -15.97 1.13
C ARG A 248 -7.35 -15.91 -0.39
N TYR A 249 -6.57 -16.86 -0.93
CA TYR A 249 -6.24 -16.90 -2.35
C TYR A 249 -6.65 -18.22 -3.00
#